data_983a6652166b8bcedd866ac6e103587f
#
_entry.id   983a6652166b8bcedd866ac6e103587f
#
_cell.length_a   1.000
_cell.length_b   1.000
_cell.length_c   1.000
_cell.angle_alpha   90.00
_cell.angle_beta   90.00
_cell.angle_gamma   90.00
#
_symmetry.space_group_name_H-M   'P 1'
#
loop_
_entity.id
_entity.type
_entity.pdbx_description
1 polymer ?
#
loop_
_entity_poly.entity_id
_entity_poly.type
_entity_poly.pdbx_seq_one_letter_code
_entity_poly.pdbx_strand_id
1 'polypeptide(L)'
;MAGPFKPFPKRPPARILLYGDPGTEKTRRALQQMPGPIAFIDLEAGAAYYADVAPAGSVYMSTRSVRDVEDALTWLESREAEGLATVVVDPITVIWEQLQEGHRARMVQRRKANSPEEVLFDVGTWGRLAAVHGSIVTRLCNLRQHVVCIGRGKEGIDDKGNKTGFQFTGQKATPSLLSTVIETHSGAPDVVIKDRSGAYKEGRAAGRVSLAAIVNASGAEPVKMQTDTDAAERDARASEAIAARPADAKPTDTQAKIRAAVVELGLESIVDERWGMDCVTWTAATMREIGTLT
;
A
#
# COMPACT_ATOMS: atom_id res chain seq x y z
N MET A 1 21.78 23.07 18.16
CA MET A 1 20.71 22.58 17.26
C MET A 1 20.99 21.11 16.93
N ALA A 2 20.07 20.20 17.22
CA ALA A 2 20.22 18.80 16.80
C ALA A 2 20.07 18.75 15.27
N GLY A 3 21.04 18.20 14.58
CA GLY A 3 21.02 18.06 13.12
C GLY A 3 19.88 17.11 12.65
N PRO A 4 19.65 16.98 11.33
CA PRO A 4 18.57 16.14 10.78
C PRO A 4 18.82 14.63 10.97
N PHE A 5 20.02 14.24 11.37
CA PHE A 5 20.40 12.85 11.56
C PHE A 5 20.04 12.35 12.97
N LYS A 6 19.48 11.14 13.03
CA LYS A 6 19.16 10.42 14.27
C LYS A 6 20.00 9.17 14.37
N PRO A 7 20.24 8.63 15.59
CA PRO A 7 20.83 7.31 15.74
C PRO A 7 20.08 6.25 14.93
N PHE A 8 20.77 5.20 14.49
CA PHE A 8 20.10 4.09 13.82
C PHE A 8 18.98 3.54 14.70
N PRO A 9 17.76 3.38 14.15
CA PRO A 9 16.65 2.83 14.90
C PRO A 9 16.88 1.34 15.21
N LYS A 10 16.16 0.83 16.20
CA LYS A 10 16.03 -0.61 16.41
C LYS A 10 15.41 -1.26 15.17
N ARG A 11 15.65 -2.57 15.00
CA ARG A 11 15.04 -3.33 13.89
C ARG A 11 13.51 -3.18 13.89
N PRO A 12 12.89 -2.93 12.74
CA PRO A 12 11.42 -2.83 12.64
C PRO A 12 10.75 -4.19 12.79
N PRO A 13 9.43 -4.24 13.00
CA PRO A 13 8.66 -5.46 12.90
C PRO A 13 8.81 -6.14 11.52
N ALA A 14 8.65 -7.45 11.47
CA ALA A 14 8.78 -8.22 10.24
C ALA A 14 7.80 -7.76 9.15
N ARG A 15 8.28 -7.68 7.90
CA ARG A 15 7.53 -7.34 6.70
C ARG A 15 7.80 -8.42 5.67
N ILE A 16 6.92 -9.41 5.59
CA ILE A 16 7.16 -10.66 4.86
C ILE A 16 6.24 -10.73 3.64
N LEU A 17 6.81 -11.03 2.48
CA LEU A 17 6.07 -11.56 1.33
C LEU A 17 6.30 -13.07 1.25
N LEU A 18 5.23 -13.82 1.31
CA LEU A 18 5.23 -15.27 1.14
C LEU A 18 4.42 -15.61 -0.11
N TYR A 19 5.07 -15.95 -1.22
CA TYR A 19 4.37 -16.22 -2.48
C TYR A 19 4.78 -17.58 -3.06
N GLY A 20 3.99 -18.12 -3.97
CA GLY A 20 4.31 -19.38 -4.58
C GLY A 20 3.11 -20.21 -5.00
N ASP A 21 3.34 -21.51 -5.25
CA ASP A 21 2.34 -22.44 -5.73
C ASP A 21 1.11 -22.54 -4.80
N PRO A 22 -0.07 -22.83 -5.34
CA PRO A 22 -1.22 -23.26 -4.54
C PRO A 22 -0.87 -24.50 -3.70
N GLY A 23 -1.51 -24.64 -2.52
CA GLY A 23 -1.33 -25.82 -1.68
C GLY A 23 -0.01 -25.88 -0.90
N THR A 24 0.83 -24.84 -0.93
CA THR A 24 2.06 -24.77 -0.13
C THR A 24 1.86 -24.26 1.30
N GLU A 25 0.60 -24.24 1.76
CA GLU A 25 0.17 -23.90 3.12
C GLU A 25 0.55 -22.48 3.59
N LYS A 26 0.70 -21.53 2.68
CA LYS A 26 1.12 -20.16 2.99
C LYS A 26 0.26 -19.52 4.10
N THR A 27 -1.06 -19.57 3.93
CA THR A 27 -2.02 -19.01 4.89
C THR A 27 -1.91 -19.69 6.24
N ARG A 28 -1.91 -21.04 6.26
CA ARG A 28 -1.78 -21.82 7.50
C ARG A 28 -0.48 -21.47 8.23
N ARG A 29 0.64 -21.42 7.51
CA ARG A 29 1.94 -21.03 8.06
C ARG A 29 1.93 -19.63 8.67
N ALA A 30 1.32 -18.65 7.98
CA ALA A 30 1.20 -17.30 8.49
C ALA A 30 0.41 -17.27 9.80
N LEU A 31 -0.74 -17.97 9.87
CA LEU A 31 -1.58 -17.99 11.06
C LEU A 31 -0.95 -18.76 12.24
N GLN A 32 -0.19 -19.83 11.97
CA GLN A 32 0.41 -20.67 13.01
C GLN A 32 1.76 -20.15 13.53
N GLN A 33 2.54 -19.46 12.69
CA GLN A 33 3.93 -19.11 13.04
C GLN A 33 4.11 -17.64 13.37
N MET A 34 3.14 -16.79 13.03
CA MET A 34 3.20 -15.38 13.42
C MET A 34 2.60 -15.16 14.81
N PRO A 35 3.11 -14.18 15.58
CA PRO A 35 2.54 -13.87 16.88
C PRO A 35 1.10 -13.38 16.76
N GLY A 36 0.21 -13.90 17.62
CA GLY A 36 -1.17 -13.45 17.73
C GLY A 36 -1.37 -12.39 18.82
N PRO A 37 -2.55 -11.76 18.87
CA PRO A 37 -3.68 -11.89 17.95
C PRO A 37 -3.39 -11.34 16.55
N ILE A 38 -4.08 -11.87 15.54
CA ILE A 38 -3.88 -11.55 14.12
C ILE A 38 -5.10 -10.81 13.57
N ALA A 39 -4.86 -9.73 12.80
CA ALA A 39 -5.86 -9.19 11.88
C ALA A 39 -5.67 -9.84 10.50
N PHE A 40 -6.67 -10.54 10.01
CA PHE A 40 -6.62 -11.25 8.73
C PHE A 40 -7.50 -10.56 7.69
N ILE A 41 -6.88 -9.96 6.68
CA ILE A 41 -7.56 -9.38 5.52
C ILE A 41 -7.63 -10.46 4.45
N ASP A 42 -8.80 -11.07 4.33
CA ASP A 42 -9.10 -12.20 3.44
C ASP A 42 -9.71 -11.67 2.13
N LEU A 43 -9.00 -11.83 1.04
CA LEU A 43 -9.42 -11.35 -0.28
C LEU A 43 -9.94 -12.49 -1.20
N GLU A 44 -10.04 -13.72 -0.67
CA GLU A 44 -10.54 -14.91 -1.40
C GLU A 44 -11.72 -15.61 -0.69
N ALA A 45 -12.21 -15.07 0.42
CA ALA A 45 -13.26 -15.68 1.25
C ALA A 45 -12.89 -17.08 1.80
N GLY A 46 -11.61 -17.27 2.14
CA GLY A 46 -11.07 -18.53 2.66
C GLY A 46 -10.91 -18.60 4.18
N ALA A 47 -11.15 -17.49 4.90
CA ALA A 47 -10.86 -17.38 6.35
C ALA A 47 -11.50 -18.49 7.20
N ALA A 48 -12.71 -18.90 6.88
CA ALA A 48 -13.44 -19.94 7.63
C ALA A 48 -12.69 -21.29 7.68
N TYR A 49 -11.85 -21.59 6.67
CA TYR A 49 -11.06 -22.83 6.64
C TYR A 49 -9.87 -22.84 7.61
N TYR A 50 -9.62 -21.72 8.27
CA TYR A 50 -8.45 -21.53 9.15
C TYR A 50 -8.85 -21.14 10.57
N ALA A 51 -10.13 -21.21 10.92
CA ALA A 51 -10.63 -20.85 12.24
C ALA A 51 -10.01 -21.68 13.38
N ASP A 52 -9.65 -22.94 13.07
CA ASP A 52 -9.01 -23.89 14.00
C ASP A 52 -7.53 -23.57 14.29
N VAL A 53 -6.87 -22.80 13.44
CA VAL A 53 -5.44 -22.48 13.58
C VAL A 53 -5.17 -21.01 13.87
N ALA A 54 -6.18 -20.16 13.77
CA ALA A 54 -6.04 -18.75 14.09
C ALA A 54 -5.82 -18.57 15.62
N PRO A 55 -4.80 -17.78 16.05
CA PRO A 55 -4.59 -17.51 17.47
C PRO A 55 -5.81 -16.88 18.13
N ALA A 56 -6.01 -17.17 19.41
CA ALA A 56 -7.11 -16.58 20.20
C ALA A 56 -7.09 -15.05 20.13
N GLY A 57 -8.28 -14.43 20.04
CA GLY A 57 -8.43 -12.98 19.89
C GLY A 57 -8.14 -12.44 18.49
N SER A 58 -7.83 -13.29 17.51
CA SER A 58 -7.68 -12.86 16.12
C SER A 58 -9.02 -12.44 15.53
N VAL A 59 -8.96 -11.50 14.59
CA VAL A 59 -10.12 -10.97 13.86
C VAL A 59 -9.88 -11.07 12.37
N TYR A 60 -10.95 -11.13 11.58
CA TYR A 60 -10.83 -11.15 10.12
C TYR A 60 -11.88 -10.27 9.44
N MET A 61 -11.60 -9.88 8.23
CA MET A 61 -12.57 -9.35 7.29
C MET A 61 -12.40 -10.04 5.94
N SER A 62 -13.51 -10.33 5.26
CA SER A 62 -13.50 -10.83 3.89
C SER A 62 -14.02 -9.74 2.96
N THR A 63 -13.20 -9.34 1.97
CA THR A 63 -13.56 -8.33 0.99
C THR A 63 -12.74 -8.50 -0.29
N ARG A 64 -13.28 -7.98 -1.43
CA ARG A 64 -12.51 -7.75 -2.65
C ARG A 64 -12.43 -6.27 -3.01
N SER A 65 -12.95 -5.42 -2.15
CA SER A 65 -12.96 -3.96 -2.35
C SER A 65 -11.62 -3.37 -1.88
N VAL A 66 -10.95 -2.64 -2.77
CA VAL A 66 -9.73 -1.89 -2.42
C VAL A 66 -10.04 -0.84 -1.37
N ARG A 67 -11.22 -0.20 -1.42
CA ARG A 67 -11.65 0.80 -0.43
C ARG A 67 -11.76 0.18 0.95
N ASP A 68 -12.38 -1.00 1.07
CA ASP A 68 -12.49 -1.66 2.38
C ASP A 68 -11.11 -2.01 2.95
N VAL A 69 -10.13 -2.36 2.08
CA VAL A 69 -8.73 -2.55 2.49
C VAL A 69 -8.13 -1.25 3.02
N GLU A 70 -8.39 -0.11 2.35
CA GLU A 70 -7.91 1.20 2.82
C GLU A 70 -8.56 1.61 4.15
N ASP A 71 -9.85 1.34 4.32
CA ASP A 71 -10.58 1.57 5.58
C ASP A 71 -10.03 0.68 6.71
N ALA A 72 -9.75 -0.61 6.41
CA ALA A 72 -9.11 -1.52 7.36
C ALA A 72 -7.70 -1.04 7.76
N LEU A 73 -6.92 -0.53 6.81
CA LEU A 73 -5.61 0.05 7.12
C LEU A 73 -5.73 1.28 8.04
N THR A 74 -6.73 2.13 7.81
CA THR A 74 -7.00 3.28 8.68
C THR A 74 -7.32 2.86 10.10
N TRP A 75 -8.13 1.81 10.26
CA TRP A 75 -8.42 1.23 11.57
C TRP A 75 -7.18 0.59 12.21
N LEU A 76 -6.36 -0.14 11.44
CA LEU A 76 -5.12 -0.75 11.93
C LEU A 76 -4.06 0.27 12.38
N GLU A 77 -4.08 1.46 11.80
CA GLU A 77 -3.21 2.59 12.17
C GLU A 77 -3.69 3.28 13.46
N SER A 78 -4.94 3.07 13.86
CA SER A 78 -5.54 3.66 15.06
C SER A 78 -5.09 2.97 16.35
N ARG A 79 -5.46 3.54 17.50
CA ARG A 79 -5.21 2.92 18.81
C ARG A 79 -6.10 1.71 19.08
N GLU A 80 -7.23 1.57 18.39
CA GLU A 80 -8.13 0.44 18.56
C GLU A 80 -7.49 -0.91 18.21
N ALA A 81 -6.48 -0.89 17.32
CA ALA A 81 -5.72 -2.05 16.91
C ALA A 81 -4.48 -2.36 17.79
N GLU A 82 -4.30 -1.68 18.95
CA GLU A 82 -3.09 -1.84 19.78
C GLU A 82 -2.87 -3.27 20.31
N GLY A 83 -3.94 -4.04 20.50
CA GLY A 83 -3.86 -5.44 20.96
C GLY A 83 -3.42 -6.45 19.89
N LEU A 84 -3.37 -6.06 18.62
CA LEU A 84 -3.00 -6.95 17.53
C LEU A 84 -1.49 -7.02 17.33
N ALA A 85 -0.96 -8.24 17.20
CA ALA A 85 0.48 -8.46 17.00
C ALA A 85 0.88 -8.56 15.52
N THR A 86 -0.02 -9.08 14.69
CA THR A 86 0.25 -9.34 13.27
C THR A 86 -0.93 -8.94 12.38
N VAL A 87 -0.62 -8.49 11.17
CA VAL A 87 -1.56 -8.32 10.07
C VAL A 87 -1.20 -9.29 8.94
N VAL A 88 -2.16 -10.07 8.48
CA VAL A 88 -2.02 -10.96 7.32
C VAL A 88 -2.93 -10.48 6.20
N VAL A 89 -2.40 -10.34 4.99
CA VAL A 89 -3.16 -9.97 3.78
C VAL A 89 -3.09 -11.13 2.79
N ASP A 90 -4.21 -11.75 2.47
CA ASP A 90 -4.26 -12.97 1.66
C ASP A 90 -5.37 -12.96 0.60
N PRO A 91 -5.00 -12.97 -0.67
CA PRO A 91 -3.68 -12.67 -1.20
C PRO A 91 -3.55 -11.21 -1.66
N ILE A 92 -2.43 -10.60 -1.41
CA ILE A 92 -2.14 -9.21 -1.83
C ILE A 92 -2.22 -9.02 -3.35
N THR A 93 -2.07 -10.06 -4.13
CA THR A 93 -2.21 -10.04 -5.60
C THR A 93 -3.61 -9.61 -6.05
N VAL A 94 -4.65 -9.92 -5.27
CA VAL A 94 -6.04 -9.51 -5.57
C VAL A 94 -6.19 -8.00 -5.53
N ILE A 95 -5.49 -7.28 -4.66
CA ILE A 95 -5.54 -5.81 -4.63
C ILE A 95 -5.11 -5.25 -5.99
N TRP A 96 -4.04 -5.79 -6.57
CA TRP A 96 -3.56 -5.37 -7.89
C TRP A 96 -4.56 -5.69 -9.01
N GLU A 97 -5.17 -6.88 -8.96
CA GLU A 97 -6.23 -7.30 -9.89
C GLU A 97 -7.44 -6.34 -9.80
N GLN A 98 -7.92 -6.06 -8.60
CA GLN A 98 -9.09 -5.20 -8.36
C GLN A 98 -8.86 -3.74 -8.77
N LEU A 99 -7.66 -3.20 -8.61
CA LEU A 99 -7.32 -1.88 -9.13
C LEU A 99 -7.46 -1.82 -10.66
N GLN A 100 -7.00 -2.87 -11.37
CA GLN A 100 -7.12 -2.96 -12.82
C GLN A 100 -8.58 -3.14 -13.26
N GLU A 101 -9.30 -4.08 -12.63
CA GLU A 101 -10.72 -4.34 -12.93
C GLU A 101 -11.57 -3.09 -12.69
N GLY A 102 -11.38 -2.40 -11.57
CA GLY A 102 -12.07 -1.16 -11.24
C GLY A 102 -11.76 -0.04 -12.25
N HIS A 103 -10.54 0.03 -12.79
CA HIS A 103 -10.22 0.97 -13.86
C HIS A 103 -10.98 0.60 -15.15
N ARG A 104 -10.93 -0.66 -15.58
CA ARG A 104 -11.66 -1.13 -16.76
C ARG A 104 -13.17 -0.83 -16.67
N ALA A 105 -13.79 -1.18 -15.54
CA ALA A 105 -15.21 -0.93 -15.29
C ALA A 105 -15.56 0.57 -15.43
N ARG A 106 -14.72 1.47 -14.86
CA ARG A 106 -14.94 2.93 -15.01
C ARG A 106 -14.84 3.41 -16.46
N MET A 107 -13.92 2.84 -17.24
CA MET A 107 -13.79 3.21 -18.67
C MET A 107 -15.01 2.81 -19.48
N VAL A 108 -15.54 1.61 -19.25
CA VAL A 108 -16.80 1.15 -19.87
C VAL A 108 -17.97 2.03 -19.43
N GLN A 109 -18.11 2.28 -18.14
CA GLN A 109 -19.19 3.13 -17.61
C GLN A 109 -19.18 4.55 -18.22
N ARG A 110 -17.97 5.10 -18.47
CA ARG A 110 -17.80 6.41 -19.13
C ARG A 110 -17.92 6.35 -20.66
N ARG A 111 -18.31 5.21 -21.23
CA ARG A 111 -18.42 4.97 -22.68
C ARG A 111 -17.12 5.25 -23.46
N LYS A 112 -15.98 5.08 -22.81
CA LYS A 112 -14.65 5.19 -23.44
C LYS A 112 -14.15 3.85 -24.00
N ALA A 113 -14.86 2.77 -23.70
CA ALA A 113 -14.69 1.42 -24.25
C ALA A 113 -16.05 0.73 -24.23
N ASN A 114 -16.30 -0.22 -25.13
CA ASN A 114 -17.57 -0.96 -25.21
C ASN A 114 -17.56 -2.16 -24.24
N SER A 115 -16.38 -2.71 -23.99
CA SER A 115 -16.19 -3.81 -23.03
C SER A 115 -14.91 -3.63 -22.21
N PRO A 116 -14.77 -4.32 -21.05
CA PRO A 116 -13.55 -4.26 -20.23
C PRO A 116 -12.30 -4.73 -20.97
N GLU A 117 -12.43 -5.66 -21.90
CA GLU A 117 -11.34 -6.25 -22.69
C GLU A 117 -10.74 -5.25 -23.68
N GLU A 118 -11.54 -4.30 -24.16
CA GLU A 118 -11.10 -3.24 -25.09
C GLU A 118 -10.30 -2.14 -24.40
N VAL A 119 -10.27 -2.12 -23.05
CA VAL A 119 -9.55 -1.09 -22.29
C VAL A 119 -8.06 -1.36 -22.35
N LEU A 120 -7.33 -0.59 -23.13
CA LEU A 120 -5.88 -0.59 -23.16
C LEU A 120 -5.34 0.35 -22.07
N PHE A 121 -4.34 -0.10 -21.34
CA PHE A 121 -3.68 0.71 -20.30
C PHE A 121 -2.46 1.40 -20.91
N ASP A 122 -2.46 2.71 -20.91
CA ASP A 122 -1.28 3.51 -21.20
C ASP A 122 -0.29 3.53 -20.01
N VAL A 123 0.90 4.03 -20.24
CA VAL A 123 1.97 4.14 -19.23
C VAL A 123 1.53 4.97 -18.03
N GLY A 124 0.77 6.06 -18.27
CA GLY A 124 0.24 6.92 -17.21
C GLY A 124 -0.78 6.18 -16.34
N THR A 125 -1.66 5.39 -16.93
CA THR A 125 -2.61 4.55 -16.20
C THR A 125 -1.91 3.49 -15.35
N TRP A 126 -0.93 2.77 -15.93
CA TRP A 126 -0.12 1.83 -15.16
C TRP A 126 0.58 2.51 -13.98
N GLY A 127 1.15 3.69 -14.20
CA GLY A 127 1.80 4.49 -13.15
C GLY A 127 0.84 4.86 -12.01
N ARG A 128 -0.37 5.34 -12.33
CA ARG A 128 -1.39 5.67 -11.31
C ARG A 128 -1.83 4.46 -10.50
N LEU A 129 -2.13 3.32 -11.15
CA LEU A 129 -2.53 2.10 -10.45
C LEU A 129 -1.39 1.58 -9.56
N ALA A 130 -0.16 1.61 -10.06
CA ALA A 130 1.02 1.21 -9.30
C ALA A 130 1.26 2.13 -8.08
N ALA A 131 1.00 3.44 -8.20
CA ALA A 131 1.12 4.39 -7.09
C ALA A 131 0.09 4.09 -5.98
N VAL A 132 -1.17 3.82 -6.34
CA VAL A 132 -2.22 3.44 -5.36
C VAL A 132 -1.84 2.14 -4.65
N HIS A 133 -1.45 1.11 -5.40
CA HIS A 133 -0.99 -0.16 -4.82
C HIS A 133 0.23 0.04 -3.91
N GLY A 134 1.21 0.82 -4.37
CA GLY A 134 2.41 1.15 -3.61
C GLY A 134 2.10 1.88 -2.30
N SER A 135 1.11 2.78 -2.30
CA SER A 135 0.62 3.46 -1.10
C SER A 135 0.07 2.45 -0.08
N ILE A 136 -0.77 1.50 -0.50
CA ILE A 136 -1.32 0.45 0.37
C ILE A 136 -0.18 -0.38 0.99
N VAL A 137 0.78 -0.84 0.18
CA VAL A 137 1.93 -1.63 0.69
C VAL A 137 2.80 -0.81 1.64
N THR A 138 3.01 0.48 1.34
CA THR A 138 3.75 1.38 2.22
C THR A 138 3.05 1.57 3.57
N ARG A 139 1.72 1.75 3.59
CA ARG A 139 0.93 1.81 4.83
C ARG A 139 1.08 0.52 5.62
N LEU A 140 0.96 -0.65 4.99
CA LEU A 140 1.24 -1.94 5.63
C LEU A 140 2.64 -1.98 6.26
N CYS A 141 3.65 -1.52 5.53
CA CYS A 141 5.03 -1.47 6.04
C CYS A 141 5.23 -0.51 7.22
N ASN A 142 4.37 0.48 7.40
CA ASN A 142 4.42 1.45 8.48
C ASN A 142 3.62 1.08 9.73
N LEU A 143 2.86 -0.02 9.69
CA LEU A 143 2.10 -0.52 10.84
C LEU A 143 3.02 -0.90 12.00
N ARG A 144 2.49 -0.84 13.22
CA ARG A 144 3.19 -1.31 14.45
C ARG A 144 3.29 -2.82 14.52
N GLN A 145 2.33 -3.52 13.94
CA GLN A 145 2.22 -4.96 13.89
C GLN A 145 3.26 -5.56 12.92
N HIS A 146 3.60 -6.83 13.06
CA HIS A 146 4.23 -7.62 12.01
C HIS A 146 3.27 -7.72 10.82
N VAL A 147 3.79 -7.82 9.61
CA VAL A 147 2.97 -7.95 8.40
C VAL A 147 3.41 -9.14 7.57
N VAL A 148 2.45 -9.97 7.17
CA VAL A 148 2.64 -11.03 6.17
C VAL A 148 1.69 -10.77 5.01
N CYS A 149 2.26 -10.51 3.85
CA CYS A 149 1.53 -10.48 2.59
C CYS A 149 1.67 -11.85 1.92
N ILE A 150 0.56 -12.51 1.66
CA ILE A 150 0.54 -13.77 0.90
C ILE A 150 0.27 -13.44 -0.56
N GLY A 151 0.98 -14.08 -1.46
CA GLY A 151 0.86 -13.82 -2.88
C GLY A 151 0.81 -15.09 -3.72
N ARG A 152 0.28 -14.95 -4.92
CA ARG A 152 0.31 -15.99 -5.95
C ARG A 152 1.59 -15.85 -6.76
N GLY A 153 2.07 -16.97 -7.27
CA GLY A 153 3.18 -17.02 -8.20
C GLY A 153 2.87 -17.92 -9.40
N LYS A 154 3.63 -17.77 -10.45
CA LYS A 154 3.56 -18.60 -11.66
C LYS A 154 4.95 -18.82 -12.24
N GLU A 155 5.11 -19.90 -13.01
CA GLU A 155 6.31 -20.03 -13.83
C GLU A 155 6.39 -18.90 -14.85
N GLY A 156 7.53 -18.22 -14.89
CA GLY A 156 7.85 -17.29 -15.95
C GLY A 156 8.26 -18.03 -17.21
N ILE A 157 7.86 -17.54 -18.37
CA ILE A 157 8.22 -18.06 -19.68
C ILE A 157 8.73 -16.89 -20.50
N ASP A 158 9.89 -17.04 -21.17
CA ASP A 158 10.42 -16.02 -22.10
C ASP A 158 9.69 -16.09 -23.45
N ASP A 159 10.01 -15.14 -24.33
CA ASP A 159 9.43 -15.06 -25.68
C ASP A 159 9.74 -16.28 -26.56
N LYS A 160 10.68 -17.13 -26.16
CA LYS A 160 11.07 -18.37 -26.84
C LYS A 160 10.45 -19.62 -26.22
N GLY A 161 9.60 -19.46 -25.18
CA GLY A 161 8.97 -20.55 -24.47
C GLY A 161 9.83 -21.21 -23.40
N ASN A 162 11.01 -20.68 -23.07
CA ASN A 162 11.86 -21.25 -22.01
C ASN A 162 11.38 -20.78 -20.64
N LYS A 163 11.50 -21.64 -19.65
CA LYS A 163 11.23 -21.30 -18.25
C LYS A 163 12.27 -20.31 -17.73
N THR A 164 11.83 -19.16 -17.25
CA THR A 164 12.68 -18.09 -16.70
C THR A 164 12.70 -18.05 -15.17
N GLY A 165 12.20 -19.11 -14.52
CA GLY A 165 12.03 -19.20 -13.10
C GLY A 165 10.61 -18.83 -12.65
N PHE A 166 10.40 -18.83 -11.34
CA PHE A 166 9.10 -18.55 -10.74
C PHE A 166 8.95 -17.04 -10.47
N GLN A 167 7.77 -16.51 -10.68
CA GLN A 167 7.53 -15.06 -10.60
C GLN A 167 6.29 -14.77 -9.76
N PHE A 168 6.39 -13.72 -8.93
CA PHE A 168 5.25 -13.12 -8.25
C PHE A 168 4.27 -12.50 -9.27
N THR A 169 2.99 -12.81 -9.14
CA THR A 169 1.96 -12.37 -10.13
C THR A 169 1.31 -11.02 -9.82
N GLY A 170 1.61 -10.41 -8.67
CA GLY A 170 1.11 -9.10 -8.29
C GLY A 170 1.88 -7.93 -8.92
N GLN A 171 1.75 -6.76 -8.32
CA GLN A 171 2.47 -5.56 -8.76
C GLN A 171 3.99 -5.77 -8.56
N LYS A 172 4.78 -5.54 -9.62
CA LYS A 172 6.21 -5.90 -9.70
C LYS A 172 7.10 -5.28 -8.60
N ALA A 173 6.74 -4.11 -8.09
CA ALA A 173 7.51 -3.46 -7.03
C ALA A 173 7.22 -4.01 -5.63
N THR A 174 6.16 -4.80 -5.42
CA THR A 174 5.77 -5.31 -4.10
C THR A 174 6.91 -6.05 -3.38
N PRO A 175 7.66 -6.97 -4.02
CA PRO A 175 8.78 -7.66 -3.36
C PRO A 175 9.88 -6.70 -2.88
N SER A 176 10.11 -5.59 -3.59
CA SER A 176 11.14 -4.63 -3.22
C SER A 176 10.78 -3.81 -1.98
N LEU A 177 9.49 -3.60 -1.71
CA LEU A 177 8.99 -2.82 -0.58
C LEU A 177 9.04 -3.58 0.74
N LEU A 178 8.96 -4.91 0.71
CA LEU A 178 8.98 -5.76 1.90
C LEU A 178 10.40 -6.13 2.33
N SER A 179 10.61 -6.40 3.61
CA SER A 179 11.95 -6.69 4.16
C SER A 179 12.41 -8.11 3.89
N THR A 180 11.48 -9.05 3.84
CA THR A 180 11.74 -10.47 3.59
C THR A 180 10.81 -10.98 2.51
N VAL A 181 11.36 -11.73 1.55
CA VAL A 181 10.63 -12.29 0.42
C VAL A 181 10.97 -13.76 0.31
N ILE A 182 9.96 -14.62 0.40
CA ILE A 182 10.09 -16.06 0.39
C ILE A 182 9.22 -16.61 -0.74
N GLU A 183 9.82 -17.40 -1.58
CA GLU A 183 9.17 -18.16 -2.64
C GLU A 183 8.95 -19.60 -2.18
N THR A 184 7.73 -20.12 -2.34
CA THR A 184 7.33 -21.44 -1.87
C THR A 184 6.92 -22.34 -3.04
N HIS A 185 7.38 -23.58 -3.02
CA HIS A 185 7.09 -24.58 -4.04
C HIS A 185 6.44 -25.82 -3.44
N SER A 186 5.59 -26.48 -4.22
CA SER A 186 5.04 -27.78 -3.83
C SER A 186 6.11 -28.84 -3.87
N GLY A 187 6.24 -29.61 -2.79
CA GLY A 187 7.20 -30.72 -2.71
C GLY A 187 8.69 -30.32 -2.71
N ALA A 188 9.03 -29.02 -2.59
CA ALA A 188 10.41 -28.55 -2.57
C ALA A 188 10.68 -27.58 -1.42
N PRO A 189 11.95 -27.38 -1.04
CA PRO A 189 12.35 -26.35 -0.09
C PRO A 189 11.96 -24.94 -0.57
N ASP A 190 11.73 -24.03 0.39
CA ASP A 190 11.52 -22.62 0.09
C ASP A 190 12.79 -21.96 -0.48
N VAL A 191 12.62 -20.90 -1.23
CA VAL A 191 13.71 -20.05 -1.70
C VAL A 191 13.59 -18.68 -1.04
N VAL A 192 14.64 -18.25 -0.35
CA VAL A 192 14.74 -16.92 0.23
C VAL A 192 15.25 -15.97 -0.84
N ILE A 193 14.37 -15.17 -1.40
CA ILE A 193 14.72 -14.18 -2.44
C ILE A 193 15.41 -12.97 -1.81
N LYS A 194 15.00 -12.61 -0.59
CA LYS A 194 15.51 -11.47 0.16
C LYS A 194 15.23 -11.65 1.64
N ASP A 195 16.19 -11.36 2.50
CA ASP A 195 15.96 -11.27 3.95
C ASP A 195 16.82 -10.20 4.61
N ARG A 196 16.17 -9.10 5.05
CA ARG A 196 16.82 -8.02 5.82
C ARG A 196 16.78 -8.26 7.33
N SER A 197 16.06 -9.26 7.81
CA SER A 197 16.05 -9.61 9.23
C SER A 197 17.39 -10.23 9.66
N GLY A 198 18.06 -10.89 8.72
CA GLY A 198 19.30 -11.64 8.97
C GLY A 198 19.04 -13.03 9.55
N ALA A 199 17.79 -13.51 9.57
CA ALA A 199 17.46 -14.87 10.01
C ALA A 199 17.93 -15.93 9.00
N TYR A 200 17.94 -15.57 7.71
CA TYR A 200 18.28 -16.46 6.62
C TYR A 200 19.25 -15.81 5.63
N LYS A 201 20.06 -16.63 4.99
CA LYS A 201 20.80 -16.23 3.79
C LYS A 201 19.91 -16.36 2.57
N GLU A 202 20.10 -15.48 1.60
CA GLU A 202 19.43 -15.58 0.30
C GLU A 202 19.80 -16.89 -0.41
N GLY A 203 18.85 -17.44 -1.15
CA GLY A 203 19.00 -18.72 -1.83
C GLY A 203 18.07 -19.80 -1.29
N ARG A 204 18.31 -21.05 -1.70
CA ARG A 204 17.47 -22.19 -1.33
C ARG A 204 17.66 -22.53 0.14
N ALA A 205 16.57 -22.59 0.89
CA ALA A 205 16.59 -23.05 2.27
C ALA A 205 16.78 -24.58 2.36
N ALA A 206 17.15 -25.10 3.53
CA ALA A 206 17.22 -26.55 3.75
C ALA A 206 15.84 -27.24 3.80
N GLY A 207 14.77 -26.45 3.94
CA GLY A 207 13.39 -26.91 4.03
C GLY A 207 12.43 -25.75 3.98
N ARG A 208 11.35 -25.79 4.74
CA ARG A 208 10.45 -24.65 4.90
C ARG A 208 11.08 -23.59 5.80
N VAL A 209 11.03 -22.33 5.36
CA VAL A 209 11.49 -21.18 6.14
C VAL A 209 10.56 -20.96 7.34
N SER A 210 11.11 -20.80 8.54
CA SER A 210 10.34 -20.46 9.74
C SER A 210 10.06 -18.96 9.78
N LEU A 211 8.77 -18.57 9.72
CA LEU A 211 8.36 -17.17 9.88
C LEU A 211 8.63 -16.68 11.31
N ALA A 212 8.51 -17.56 12.30
CA ALA A 212 8.85 -17.23 13.69
C ALA A 212 10.34 -16.85 13.85
N ALA A 213 11.26 -17.50 13.12
CA ALA A 213 12.68 -17.13 13.15
C ALA A 213 12.91 -15.72 12.59
N ILE A 214 12.18 -15.32 11.55
CA ILE A 214 12.22 -13.97 10.98
C ILE A 214 11.68 -12.95 11.99
N VAL A 215 10.57 -13.25 12.66
CA VAL A 215 10.00 -12.41 13.72
C VAL A 215 11.00 -12.21 14.85
N ASN A 216 11.61 -13.27 15.34
CA ASN A 216 12.61 -13.22 16.44
C ASN A 216 13.86 -12.41 16.06
N ALA A 217 14.24 -12.41 14.77
CA ALA A 217 15.33 -11.60 14.26
C ALA A 217 14.94 -10.15 13.95
N SER A 218 13.64 -9.83 13.95
CA SER A 218 13.08 -8.50 13.73
C SER A 218 12.95 -7.72 15.04
N GLY A 219 12.52 -6.47 14.98
CA GLY A 219 12.25 -5.63 16.15
C GLY A 219 10.76 -5.58 16.49
N ALA A 220 10.44 -4.97 17.62
CA ALA A 220 9.05 -4.73 18.05
C ALA A 220 8.53 -3.33 17.69
N GLU A 221 9.44 -2.37 17.40
CA GLU A 221 9.07 -0.99 17.15
C GLU A 221 9.15 -0.65 15.66
N PRO A 222 8.09 -0.10 15.06
CA PRO A 222 8.13 0.32 13.67
C PRO A 222 9.12 1.49 13.52
N VAL A 223 10.00 1.39 12.54
CA VAL A 223 10.71 2.58 12.05
C VAL A 223 9.70 3.37 11.22
N LYS A 224 9.10 4.39 11.83
CA LYS A 224 8.30 5.35 11.06
C LYS A 224 9.23 6.00 10.03
N MET A 225 9.08 5.62 8.78
CA MET A 225 9.54 6.47 7.70
C MET A 225 8.78 7.79 7.86
N GLN A 226 9.51 8.89 7.93
CA GLN A 226 8.89 10.20 7.77
C GLN A 226 8.40 10.25 6.31
N THR A 227 7.23 9.69 6.08
CA THR A 227 6.41 10.08 4.94
C THR A 227 6.02 11.53 5.21
N ASP A 228 5.83 12.33 4.18
CA ASP A 228 5.46 13.75 4.22
C ASP A 228 4.21 14.06 5.07
N THR A 229 4.16 13.63 6.33
CA THR A 229 3.33 14.24 7.38
C THR A 229 3.69 15.71 7.56
N ASP A 230 4.94 16.10 7.25
CA ASP A 230 5.32 17.49 7.09
C ASP A 230 4.53 18.21 5.98
N ALA A 231 4.03 17.55 4.96
CA ALA A 231 3.17 18.20 3.96
C ALA A 231 1.80 18.54 4.54
N ALA A 232 1.15 17.61 5.24
CA ALA A 232 -0.13 17.87 5.90
C ALA A 232 0.01 18.89 7.06
N GLU A 233 1.09 18.81 7.86
CA GLU A 233 1.37 19.81 8.89
C GLU A 233 1.77 21.17 8.30
N ARG A 234 2.52 21.22 7.19
CA ARG A 234 2.82 22.45 6.47
C ARG A 234 1.56 23.05 5.85
N ASP A 235 0.69 22.22 5.25
CA ASP A 235 -0.57 22.65 4.68
C ASP A 235 -1.55 23.11 5.77
N ALA A 236 -1.58 22.46 6.95
CA ALA A 236 -2.34 22.91 8.11
C ALA A 236 -1.82 24.25 8.64
N ARG A 237 -0.50 24.40 8.84
CA ARG A 237 0.12 25.69 9.24
C ARG A 237 -0.06 26.79 8.20
N ALA A 238 -0.03 26.43 6.90
CA ALA A 238 -0.31 27.37 5.82
C ALA A 238 -1.77 27.80 5.84
N SER A 239 -2.71 26.91 6.15
CA SER A 239 -4.13 27.22 6.30
C SER A 239 -4.39 28.11 7.50
N GLU A 240 -3.77 27.85 8.67
CA GLU A 240 -3.83 28.71 9.84
C GLU A 240 -3.23 30.11 9.56
N ALA A 241 -2.11 30.17 8.85
CA ALA A 241 -1.47 31.43 8.48
C ALA A 241 -2.34 32.25 7.50
N ILE A 242 -3.09 31.59 6.61
CA ILE A 242 -4.05 32.24 5.72
C ILE A 242 -5.27 32.71 6.49
N ALA A 243 -5.81 31.90 7.41
CA ALA A 243 -6.94 32.29 8.26
C ALA A 243 -6.60 33.46 9.21
N ALA A 244 -5.34 33.60 9.62
CA ALA A 244 -4.84 34.70 10.43
C ALA A 244 -4.51 35.98 9.62
N ARG A 245 -4.67 35.96 8.29
CA ARG A 245 -4.39 37.12 7.45
C ARG A 245 -5.42 38.24 7.66
N PRO A 246 -4.99 39.52 7.65
CA PRO A 246 -5.91 40.64 7.68
C PRO A 246 -6.91 40.62 6.51
N ALA A 247 -8.13 41.09 6.72
CA ALA A 247 -9.19 41.10 5.72
C ALA A 247 -8.87 41.91 4.45
N ASP A 248 -7.86 42.78 4.51
CA ASP A 248 -7.37 43.61 3.41
C ASP A 248 -6.11 43.08 2.73
N ALA A 249 -5.71 41.85 3.05
CA ALA A 249 -4.52 41.23 2.48
C ALA A 249 -4.66 40.98 0.96
N LYS A 250 -3.62 41.42 0.21
CA LYS A 250 -3.58 41.17 -1.24
C LYS A 250 -3.15 39.72 -1.55
N PRO A 251 -3.64 39.13 -2.67
CA PRO A 251 -3.21 37.84 -3.11
C PRO A 251 -1.70 37.84 -3.43
N THR A 252 -1.04 36.69 -3.23
CA THR A 252 0.34 36.50 -3.70
C THR A 252 0.37 36.41 -5.24
N ASP A 253 1.54 36.67 -5.84
CA ASP A 253 1.71 36.56 -7.30
C ASP A 253 1.28 35.22 -7.86
N THR A 254 1.52 34.13 -7.13
CA THR A 254 1.11 32.76 -7.53
C THR A 254 -0.39 32.61 -7.48
N GLN A 255 -1.05 33.07 -6.42
CA GLN A 255 -2.51 33.05 -6.29
C GLN A 255 -3.18 33.87 -7.39
N ALA A 256 -2.64 35.05 -7.69
CA ALA A 256 -3.14 35.92 -8.75
C ALA A 256 -3.02 35.27 -10.14
N LYS A 257 -1.89 34.60 -10.44
CA LYS A 257 -1.66 33.89 -11.70
C LYS A 257 -2.61 32.72 -11.87
N ILE A 258 -2.80 31.90 -10.84
CA ILE A 258 -3.72 30.74 -10.91
C ILE A 258 -5.16 31.25 -11.10
N ARG A 259 -5.58 32.31 -10.38
CA ARG A 259 -6.90 32.90 -10.59
C ARG A 259 -7.10 33.41 -12.02
N ALA A 260 -6.11 34.07 -12.59
CA ALA A 260 -6.15 34.52 -13.98
C ALA A 260 -6.32 33.34 -14.96
N ALA A 261 -5.61 32.24 -14.77
CA ALA A 261 -5.75 31.03 -15.59
C ALA A 261 -7.15 30.38 -15.43
N VAL A 262 -7.71 30.36 -14.22
CA VAL A 262 -9.09 29.87 -13.97
C VAL A 262 -10.11 30.65 -14.77
N VAL A 263 -9.99 31.99 -14.78
CA VAL A 263 -10.89 32.86 -15.57
C VAL A 263 -10.67 32.68 -17.07
N GLU A 264 -9.42 32.62 -17.52
CA GLU A 264 -9.08 32.43 -18.94
C GLU A 264 -9.62 31.11 -19.50
N LEU A 265 -9.66 30.05 -18.68
CA LEU A 265 -10.15 28.73 -19.06
C LEU A 265 -11.66 28.51 -18.78
N GLY A 266 -12.36 29.51 -18.25
CA GLY A 266 -13.79 29.43 -17.94
C GLY A 266 -14.15 28.42 -16.86
N LEU A 267 -13.27 28.25 -15.88
CA LEU A 267 -13.40 27.24 -14.80
C LEU A 267 -13.96 27.85 -13.50
N GLU A 268 -14.42 29.10 -13.51
CA GLU A 268 -14.83 29.84 -12.29
C GLU A 268 -15.90 29.12 -11.49
N SER A 269 -16.92 28.57 -12.14
CA SER A 269 -18.02 27.87 -11.44
C SER A 269 -17.54 26.60 -10.73
N ILE A 270 -16.58 25.87 -11.32
CA ILE A 270 -16.01 24.65 -10.75
C ILE A 270 -15.14 24.98 -9.54
N VAL A 271 -14.35 26.04 -9.65
CA VAL A 271 -13.45 26.49 -8.58
C VAL A 271 -14.23 27.11 -7.44
N ASP A 272 -15.27 27.91 -7.74
CA ASP A 272 -16.11 28.56 -6.73
C ASP A 272 -16.89 27.54 -5.90
N GLU A 273 -17.48 26.55 -6.55
CA GLU A 273 -18.23 25.48 -5.88
C GLU A 273 -17.35 24.67 -4.90
N ARG A 274 -16.09 24.44 -5.25
CA ARG A 274 -15.21 23.53 -4.49
C ARG A 274 -14.28 24.23 -3.52
N TRP A 275 -13.79 25.42 -3.84
CA TRP A 275 -12.76 26.13 -3.04
C TRP A 275 -13.04 27.62 -2.82
N GLY A 276 -14.07 28.17 -3.46
CA GLY A 276 -14.35 29.61 -3.48
C GLY A 276 -13.42 30.41 -4.40
N MET A 277 -13.89 31.51 -4.93
CA MET A 277 -13.13 32.39 -5.85
C MET A 277 -12.21 33.39 -5.16
N ASP A 278 -12.21 33.46 -3.83
CA ASP A 278 -11.27 34.32 -3.10
C ASP A 278 -9.89 33.68 -3.04
N CYS A 279 -9.07 33.98 -4.05
CA CYS A 279 -7.73 33.42 -4.17
C CYS A 279 -6.78 33.77 -2.99
N VAL A 280 -7.11 34.75 -2.16
CA VAL A 280 -6.34 35.06 -0.94
C VAL A 280 -6.44 33.93 0.07
N THR A 281 -7.54 33.19 0.09
CA THR A 281 -7.78 32.05 0.99
C THR A 281 -7.17 30.73 0.47
N TRP A 282 -6.66 30.68 -0.77
CA TRP A 282 -6.14 29.45 -1.34
C TRP A 282 -4.80 29.04 -0.71
N THR A 283 -4.75 27.83 -0.18
CA THR A 283 -3.53 27.19 0.32
C THR A 283 -2.64 26.70 -0.84
N ALA A 284 -1.41 26.30 -0.52
CA ALA A 284 -0.54 25.65 -1.50
C ALA A 284 -1.13 24.32 -2.03
N ALA A 285 -1.89 23.59 -1.20
CA ALA A 285 -2.61 22.39 -1.61
C ALA A 285 -3.75 22.73 -2.57
N THR A 286 -4.59 23.71 -2.20
CA THR A 286 -5.68 24.22 -3.04
C THR A 286 -5.15 24.68 -4.39
N MET A 287 -4.07 25.47 -4.41
CA MET A 287 -3.45 25.94 -5.66
C MET A 287 -2.92 24.82 -6.54
N ARG A 288 -2.36 23.73 -5.96
CA ARG A 288 -1.96 22.54 -6.73
C ARG A 288 -3.15 21.83 -7.35
N GLU A 289 -4.23 21.64 -6.59
CA GLU A 289 -5.44 20.99 -7.10
C GLU A 289 -6.10 21.79 -8.22
N ILE A 290 -6.22 23.10 -8.06
CA ILE A 290 -6.73 24.00 -9.11
C ILE A 290 -5.81 23.97 -10.34
N GLY A 291 -4.49 24.00 -10.13
CA GLY A 291 -3.50 23.89 -11.21
C GLY A 291 -3.55 22.58 -12.00
N THR A 292 -4.20 21.53 -11.50
CA THR A 292 -4.45 20.29 -12.28
C THR A 292 -5.68 20.39 -13.18
N LEU A 293 -6.51 21.43 -13.01
CA LEU A 293 -7.67 21.69 -13.86
C LEU A 293 -7.31 22.62 -15.02
N THR A 294 -6.29 23.48 -14.82
CA THR A 294 -5.76 24.42 -15.81
C THR A 294 -4.63 23.79 -16.62
#